data_de1f13b4fe47e0de25e40f924b273d11
#
_entry.id   de1f13b4fe47e0de25e40f924b273d11
#
_cell.length_a   1.000
_cell.length_b   1.000
_cell.length_c   1.000
_cell.angle_alpha   90.00
_cell.angle_beta   90.00
_cell.angle_gamma   90.00
#
_symmetry.space_group_name_H-M   'P 1'
#
loop_
_entity.id
_entity.type
_entity.pdbx_description
1 polymer ?
#
loop_
_entity_poly.entity_id
_entity_poly.type
_entity_poly.pdbx_seq_one_letter_code
_entity_poly.pdbx_strand_id
1 'polypeptide(L)'
;MGYTQLVFELDTKNKCEIETSNCKEIENKYYKITANKNGSLEILDKESSKTYKNQAVIEDNGDDGDSYNYSPPRKDIYVSSLDSVSSVEVLKSNIQEEMILKYSLTIPASLEERSIGKVSVKMPVTMKITLEPKEQIIKFNVNIKNNQALSHRVRVLFNTEIASKFSIADQQFGIIQRPTVLEKDLALWKRDNYSWQEKPITIEPMQSFVTLEDGQRGIALITGCVREYQIVGDNLDTIALTLFRSFGYMGRENLLYRPGRASGEKIIATPDAQLLKELNFDFGLYIYNNKFDEANVANTAKRFLTPIQIYEYADFLNGRLLFAFNDEKQIYENEFSLMNVNNSNFTVSAIKKEEKGDGIVVRIFNGMKNEDAKGSLNINKNVNDAYSAMLDEIYDNNSKLKVNTKTVEVNSLSHCKVQTIVIK
;
A
#
# COMPACT_ATOMS: atom_id res chain seq x y z
N MET A 1 -20.29 -5.82 -3.62
CA MET A 1 -20.12 -7.30 -3.63
C MET A 1 -20.97 -7.85 -4.75
N GLY A 2 -20.40 -8.69 -5.57
CA GLY A 2 -21.08 -9.33 -6.70
C GLY A 2 -20.19 -10.41 -7.29
N TYR A 3 -20.63 -11.00 -8.37
CA TYR A 3 -19.86 -11.97 -9.15
C TYR A 3 -20.15 -11.77 -10.63
N THR A 4 -19.24 -12.27 -11.46
CA THR A 4 -19.48 -12.54 -12.88
C THR A 4 -19.05 -13.96 -13.16
N GLN A 5 -19.78 -14.65 -14.03
CA GLN A 5 -19.41 -16.00 -14.49
C GLN A 5 -18.37 -15.89 -15.60
N LEU A 6 -17.36 -16.74 -15.51
CA LEU A 6 -16.40 -16.98 -16.56
C LEU A 6 -16.57 -18.41 -17.05
N VAL A 7 -16.75 -18.57 -18.34
CA VAL A 7 -16.75 -19.89 -19.01
C VAL A 7 -15.41 -20.04 -19.71
N PHE A 8 -14.67 -21.08 -19.36
CA PHE A 8 -13.40 -21.40 -19.99
C PHE A 8 -13.64 -22.35 -21.16
N GLU A 9 -13.34 -21.90 -22.35
CA GLU A 9 -13.29 -22.73 -23.55
C GLU A 9 -11.83 -22.99 -23.92
N LEU A 10 -11.52 -24.25 -24.22
CA LEU A 10 -10.20 -24.60 -24.74
C LEU A 10 -10.05 -24.04 -26.16
N ASP A 11 -9.35 -22.92 -26.26
CA ASP A 11 -8.95 -22.37 -27.57
C ASP A 11 -7.64 -23.05 -28.01
N THR A 12 -7.75 -24.05 -28.87
CA THR A 12 -6.59 -24.75 -29.43
C THR A 12 -5.88 -23.94 -30.52
N LYS A 13 -6.45 -22.80 -30.94
CA LYS A 13 -5.92 -21.97 -32.04
C LYS A 13 -5.08 -20.80 -31.56
N ASN A 14 -5.37 -20.26 -30.38
CA ASN A 14 -4.62 -19.14 -29.80
C ASN A 14 -3.78 -19.62 -28.63
N LYS A 15 -2.52 -19.89 -28.88
CA LYS A 15 -1.56 -20.12 -27.78
C LYS A 15 -1.19 -18.75 -27.20
N CYS A 16 -1.25 -18.64 -25.87
CA CYS A 16 -0.61 -17.52 -25.17
C CYS A 16 0.90 -17.77 -25.27
N GLU A 17 1.55 -17.10 -26.20
CA GLU A 17 3.01 -17.18 -26.34
C GLU A 17 3.61 -16.14 -25.41
N ILE A 18 4.51 -16.59 -24.56
CA ILE A 18 5.36 -15.70 -23.73
C ILE A 18 6.64 -15.49 -24.51
N GLU A 19 6.86 -14.27 -24.96
CA GLU A 19 8.10 -13.89 -25.63
C GLU A 19 9.10 -13.36 -24.60
N THR A 20 10.28 -13.94 -24.56
CA THR A 20 11.43 -13.39 -23.82
C THR A 20 12.14 -12.40 -24.73
N SER A 21 12.29 -11.17 -24.27
CA SER A 21 12.92 -10.11 -25.05
C SER A 21 14.19 -9.60 -24.36
N ASN A 22 15.23 -9.33 -25.15
CA ASN A 22 16.41 -8.60 -24.70
C ASN A 22 16.16 -7.07 -24.57
N CYS A 23 14.97 -6.61 -24.87
CA CYS A 23 14.52 -5.25 -24.65
C CYS A 23 14.56 -4.95 -23.14
N LYS A 24 14.87 -3.72 -22.77
CA LYS A 24 14.84 -3.25 -21.37
C LYS A 24 13.60 -2.41 -21.07
N GLU A 25 12.53 -2.64 -21.81
CA GLU A 25 11.34 -1.83 -21.78
C GLU A 25 10.08 -2.68 -21.74
N ILE A 26 9.12 -2.26 -20.91
CA ILE A 26 7.72 -2.74 -20.88
C ILE A 26 6.78 -1.57 -21.03
N GLU A 27 5.60 -1.83 -21.61
CA GLU A 27 4.69 -0.77 -22.00
C GLU A 27 3.23 -1.23 -21.91
N ASN A 28 2.35 -0.34 -21.46
CA ASN A 28 0.90 -0.51 -21.58
C ASN A 28 0.24 0.77 -22.14
N LYS A 29 -1.07 0.87 -22.02
CA LYS A 29 -1.81 2.06 -22.46
C LYS A 29 -1.34 3.34 -21.77
N TYR A 30 -0.94 3.25 -20.49
CA TYR A 30 -0.68 4.41 -19.61
C TYR A 30 0.80 4.72 -19.45
N TYR A 31 1.64 3.70 -19.41
CA TYR A 31 3.06 3.85 -19.05
C TYR A 31 3.98 3.17 -20.04
N LYS A 32 5.17 3.75 -20.18
CA LYS A 32 6.36 3.09 -20.71
C LYS A 32 7.43 3.10 -19.63
N ILE A 33 7.97 1.94 -19.28
CA ILE A 33 8.98 1.76 -18.24
C ILE A 33 10.26 1.23 -18.87
N THR A 34 11.37 1.92 -18.63
CA THR A 34 12.70 1.55 -19.12
C THR A 34 13.62 1.29 -17.93
N ALA A 35 14.33 0.17 -17.96
CA ALA A 35 15.32 -0.15 -16.93
C ALA A 35 16.69 0.43 -17.25
N ASN A 36 17.28 1.13 -16.27
CA ASN A 36 18.66 1.58 -16.31
C ASN A 36 19.65 0.45 -15.96
N LYS A 37 20.93 0.64 -16.31
CA LYS A 37 21.99 -0.33 -16.00
C LYS A 37 22.15 -0.61 -14.51
N ASN A 38 21.81 0.33 -13.66
CA ASN A 38 21.90 0.23 -12.20
C ASN A 38 20.63 -0.32 -11.54
N GLY A 39 19.62 -0.74 -12.31
CA GLY A 39 18.37 -1.27 -11.80
C GLY A 39 17.34 -0.23 -11.39
N SER A 40 17.65 1.06 -11.48
CA SER A 40 16.61 2.09 -11.38
C SER A 40 15.76 2.14 -12.64
N LEU A 41 14.57 2.72 -12.53
CA LEU A 41 13.62 2.81 -13.62
C LEU A 41 13.44 4.26 -14.09
N GLU A 42 13.17 4.41 -15.38
CA GLU A 42 12.53 5.60 -15.95
C GLU A 42 11.09 5.24 -16.30
N ILE A 43 10.15 6.04 -15.80
CA ILE A 43 8.71 5.83 -16.02
C ILE A 43 8.17 7.02 -16.79
N LEU A 44 7.79 6.79 -18.05
CA LEU A 44 7.05 7.75 -18.85
C LEU A 44 5.55 7.58 -18.57
N ASP A 45 4.93 8.59 -18.00
CA ASP A 45 3.47 8.73 -17.99
C ASP A 45 3.02 9.28 -19.35
N LYS A 46 2.29 8.45 -20.09
CA LYS A 46 1.86 8.79 -21.46
C LYS A 46 0.76 9.85 -21.48
N GLU A 47 -0.03 9.95 -20.43
CA GLU A 47 -1.10 10.92 -20.34
C GLU A 47 -0.55 12.34 -20.22
N SER A 48 0.39 12.56 -19.30
CA SER A 48 1.04 13.86 -19.09
C SER A 48 2.28 14.07 -19.96
N SER A 49 2.77 13.03 -20.65
CA SER A 49 4.04 13.03 -21.39
C SER A 49 5.26 13.31 -20.50
N LYS A 50 5.14 13.08 -19.20
CA LYS A 50 6.21 13.31 -18.23
C LYS A 50 6.99 12.04 -17.95
N THR A 51 8.33 12.16 -17.88
CA THR A 51 9.22 11.07 -17.51
C THR A 51 9.77 11.28 -16.11
N TYR A 52 9.54 10.31 -15.24
CA TYR A 52 10.10 10.25 -13.88
C TYR A 52 11.35 9.36 -13.88
N LYS A 53 12.48 9.93 -13.46
CA LYS A 53 13.79 9.24 -13.47
C LYS A 53 14.14 8.69 -12.10
N ASN A 54 15.07 7.72 -12.07
CA ASN A 54 15.59 7.11 -10.84
C ASN A 54 14.46 6.58 -9.92
N GLN A 55 13.49 5.88 -10.51
CA GLN A 55 12.39 5.30 -9.77
C GLN A 55 12.76 3.92 -9.21
N ALA A 56 12.11 3.52 -8.12
CA ALA A 56 12.29 2.23 -7.45
C ALA A 56 13.74 1.98 -6.96
N VAL A 57 14.41 3.02 -6.48
CA VAL A 57 15.76 2.91 -5.93
C VAL A 57 15.70 2.25 -4.55
N ILE A 58 16.44 1.16 -4.35
CA ILE A 58 16.61 0.54 -3.04
C ILE A 58 17.75 1.24 -2.30
N GLU A 59 17.48 1.62 -1.06
CA GLU A 59 18.44 2.26 -0.15
C GLU A 59 18.54 1.47 1.15
N ASP A 60 19.77 1.24 1.60
CA ASP A 60 20.09 0.64 2.89
C ASP A 60 20.82 1.65 3.78
N ASN A 61 20.37 1.76 5.03
CA ASN A 61 21.03 2.57 6.07
C ASN A 61 20.93 1.89 7.43
N GLY A 62 21.74 2.33 8.40
CA GLY A 62 21.79 1.75 9.74
C GLY A 62 20.54 2.02 10.55
N ASP A 63 20.20 1.05 11.41
CA ASP A 63 19.16 1.19 12.43
C ASP A 63 19.73 0.81 13.81
N ASP A 64 20.11 1.81 14.58
CA ASP A 64 20.57 1.68 15.96
C ASP A 64 19.41 1.81 16.96
N GLY A 65 18.18 1.79 16.46
CA GLY A 65 16.96 1.86 17.24
C GLY A 65 16.59 0.56 17.95
N ASP A 66 15.34 0.48 18.31
CA ASP A 66 14.75 -0.68 18.97
C ASP A 66 13.38 -1.02 18.39
N SER A 67 12.61 -1.88 19.05
CA SER A 67 11.28 -2.27 18.62
C SER A 67 10.27 -1.12 18.55
N TYR A 68 10.51 -0.03 19.28
CA TYR A 68 9.59 1.12 19.35
C TYR A 68 9.93 2.19 18.32
N ASN A 69 11.24 2.53 18.21
CA ASN A 69 11.69 3.66 17.41
C ASN A 69 12.86 3.31 16.50
N TYR A 70 12.80 3.80 15.28
CA TYR A 70 13.99 3.95 14.45
C TYR A 70 14.91 5.01 15.05
N SER A 71 16.20 4.73 15.06
CA SER A 71 17.24 5.73 15.35
C SER A 71 18.46 5.45 14.46
N PRO A 72 18.97 6.45 13.74
CA PRO A 72 20.20 6.24 13.00
C PRO A 72 21.38 6.04 13.95
N PRO A 73 22.40 5.28 13.57
CA PRO A 73 23.64 5.24 14.33
C PRO A 73 24.37 6.59 14.27
N ARG A 74 25.27 6.83 15.22
CA ARG A 74 26.05 8.08 15.28
C ARG A 74 26.94 8.30 14.06
N LYS A 75 27.38 7.23 13.42
CA LYS A 75 28.09 7.21 12.14
C LYS A 75 27.43 6.18 11.25
N ASP A 76 27.05 6.59 10.07
CA ASP A 76 26.34 5.75 9.11
C ASP A 76 26.87 5.95 7.70
N ILE A 77 26.66 4.96 6.86
CA ILE A 77 26.79 5.06 5.42
C ILE A 77 25.47 4.62 4.79
N TYR A 78 25.07 5.35 3.76
CA TYR A 78 23.92 5.01 2.95
C TYR A 78 24.42 4.26 1.71
N VAL A 79 23.84 3.10 1.45
CA VAL A 79 24.14 2.30 0.25
C VAL A 79 22.93 2.34 -0.66
N SER A 80 23.13 2.69 -1.90
CA SER A 80 22.08 2.84 -2.91
C SER A 80 22.19 1.80 -4.01
N SER A 81 21.07 1.33 -4.54
CA SER A 81 21.06 0.49 -5.74
C SER A 81 21.58 1.22 -6.98
N LEU A 82 21.65 2.56 -6.96
CA LEU A 82 22.22 3.35 -8.06
C LEU A 82 23.68 3.01 -8.34
N ASP A 83 24.40 2.47 -7.35
CA ASP A 83 25.78 2.03 -7.45
C ASP A 83 25.92 0.55 -7.88
N SER A 84 24.81 -0.11 -8.15
CA SER A 84 24.76 -1.52 -8.53
C SER A 84 24.76 -1.70 -10.05
N VAL A 85 25.00 -2.94 -10.49
CA VAL A 85 24.79 -3.35 -11.89
C VAL A 85 23.71 -4.41 -11.91
N SER A 86 22.68 -4.18 -12.71
CA SER A 86 21.55 -5.10 -12.81
C SER A 86 21.56 -5.92 -14.09
N SER A 87 21.01 -7.14 -13.99
CA SER A 87 20.50 -7.86 -15.15
C SER A 87 19.02 -7.57 -15.30
N VAL A 88 18.56 -7.54 -16.54
CA VAL A 88 17.16 -7.25 -16.92
C VAL A 88 16.66 -8.38 -17.79
N GLU A 89 15.51 -8.91 -17.44
CA GLU A 89 14.75 -9.89 -18.23
C GLU A 89 13.35 -9.32 -18.46
N VAL A 90 12.84 -9.40 -19.67
CA VAL A 90 11.50 -8.93 -20.02
C VAL A 90 10.69 -10.08 -20.60
N LEU A 91 9.51 -10.28 -20.08
CA LEU A 91 8.52 -11.26 -20.54
C LEU A 91 7.30 -10.51 -21.04
N LYS A 92 6.88 -10.78 -22.29
CA LYS A 92 5.72 -10.14 -22.91
C LYS A 92 4.67 -11.16 -23.26
N SER A 93 3.42 -10.84 -22.94
CA SER A 93 2.25 -11.61 -23.32
C SER A 93 1.08 -10.67 -23.65
N ASN A 94 -0.01 -11.22 -24.16
CA ASN A 94 -1.22 -10.44 -24.45
C ASN A 94 -2.01 -10.02 -23.19
N ILE A 95 -1.71 -10.57 -22.03
CA ILE A 95 -2.38 -10.28 -20.76
C ILE A 95 -1.55 -9.40 -19.82
N GLN A 96 -0.22 -9.40 -19.95
CA GLN A 96 0.67 -8.57 -19.15
C GLN A 96 2.08 -8.51 -19.76
N GLU A 97 2.81 -7.46 -19.42
CA GLU A 97 4.25 -7.37 -19.62
C GLU A 97 4.96 -7.34 -18.25
N GLU A 98 6.02 -8.12 -18.11
CA GLU A 98 6.81 -8.21 -16.88
C GLU A 98 8.27 -7.86 -17.16
N MET A 99 8.88 -7.11 -16.23
CA MET A 99 10.30 -6.84 -16.20
C MET A 99 10.87 -7.35 -14.88
N ILE A 100 11.90 -8.15 -14.95
CA ILE A 100 12.58 -8.74 -13.79
C ILE A 100 13.99 -8.19 -13.72
N LEU A 101 14.27 -7.43 -12.67
CA LEU A 101 15.59 -6.87 -12.34
C LEU A 101 16.25 -7.72 -11.26
N LYS A 102 17.51 -8.09 -11.46
CA LYS A 102 18.31 -8.79 -10.45
C LYS A 102 19.62 -8.07 -10.25
N TYR A 103 19.90 -7.68 -9.01
CA TYR A 103 21.15 -7.03 -8.61
C TYR A 103 21.50 -7.36 -7.15
N SER A 104 22.60 -6.87 -6.66
CA SER A 104 22.99 -7.06 -5.27
C SER A 104 23.63 -5.80 -4.73
N LEU A 105 23.15 -5.34 -3.58
CA LEU A 105 23.82 -4.29 -2.82
C LEU A 105 24.96 -4.92 -2.00
N THR A 106 26.09 -4.23 -1.91
CA THR A 106 27.15 -4.59 -0.95
C THR A 106 27.03 -3.65 0.23
N ILE A 107 26.64 -4.16 1.38
CA ILE A 107 26.27 -3.38 2.55
C ILE A 107 27.15 -3.76 3.77
N PRO A 108 27.22 -2.92 4.82
CA PRO A 108 27.81 -3.30 6.08
C PRO A 108 27.11 -4.49 6.75
N ALA A 109 27.87 -5.39 7.35
CA ALA A 109 27.30 -6.51 8.11
C ALA A 109 26.71 -6.08 9.46
N SER A 110 27.17 -4.96 10.02
CA SER A 110 26.79 -4.50 11.35
C SER A 110 26.96 -2.99 11.52
N LEU A 111 26.51 -2.46 12.66
CA LEU A 111 26.72 -1.05 13.04
C LEU A 111 28.19 -0.70 13.21
N GLU A 112 29.03 -1.64 13.66
CA GLU A 112 30.48 -1.44 13.77
C GLU A 112 31.10 -1.20 12.40
N GLU A 113 30.78 -2.04 11.41
CA GLU A 113 31.26 -1.86 10.03
C GLU A 113 30.76 -0.54 9.43
N ARG A 114 29.49 -0.16 9.67
CA ARG A 114 28.95 1.15 9.26
C ARG A 114 29.75 2.31 9.81
N SER A 115 30.13 2.21 11.09
CA SER A 115 30.86 3.29 11.78
C SER A 115 32.24 3.61 11.17
N ILE A 116 32.83 2.66 10.47
CA ILE A 116 34.14 2.79 9.81
C ILE A 116 34.04 2.80 8.27
N GLY A 117 32.82 2.83 7.72
CA GLY A 117 32.59 2.89 6.27
C GLY A 117 32.90 1.59 5.55
N LYS A 118 32.90 0.43 6.23
CA LYS A 118 33.18 -0.86 5.62
C LYS A 118 31.90 -1.52 5.11
N VAL A 119 31.94 -2.03 3.89
CA VAL A 119 30.89 -2.87 3.28
C VAL A 119 31.47 -4.27 3.03
N SER A 120 30.80 -5.32 3.48
CA SER A 120 31.37 -6.67 3.49
C SER A 120 30.40 -7.77 3.06
N VAL A 121 29.10 -7.53 3.12
CA VAL A 121 28.09 -8.55 2.80
C VAL A 121 27.25 -8.16 1.60
N LYS A 122 26.83 -9.17 0.83
CA LYS A 122 25.95 -8.98 -0.32
C LYS A 122 24.50 -9.23 0.08
N MET A 123 23.65 -8.30 -0.29
CA MET A 123 22.18 -8.40 -0.15
C MET A 123 21.55 -8.48 -1.56
N PRO A 124 21.26 -9.70 -2.05
CA PRO A 124 20.62 -9.88 -3.35
C PRO A 124 19.19 -9.31 -3.33
N VAL A 125 18.84 -8.64 -4.44
CA VAL A 125 17.51 -8.08 -4.69
C VAL A 125 17.00 -8.60 -6.03
N THR A 126 15.77 -9.07 -6.04
CA THR A 126 15.01 -9.33 -7.26
C THR A 126 13.77 -8.44 -7.23
N MET A 127 13.60 -7.61 -8.24
CA MET A 127 12.45 -6.73 -8.38
C MET A 127 11.70 -7.10 -9.65
N LYS A 128 10.43 -7.45 -9.52
CA LYS A 128 9.52 -7.72 -10.62
C LYS A 128 8.57 -6.55 -10.77
N ILE A 129 8.45 -6.02 -11.98
CA ILE A 129 7.54 -4.95 -12.37
C ILE A 129 6.55 -5.53 -13.35
N THR A 130 5.25 -5.34 -13.11
CA THR A 130 4.19 -5.88 -13.98
C THR A 130 3.28 -4.76 -14.46
N LEU A 131 3.04 -4.71 -15.76
CA LEU A 131 2.06 -3.87 -16.41
C LEU A 131 0.95 -4.73 -17.02
N GLU A 132 -0.28 -4.48 -16.64
CA GLU A 132 -1.47 -5.03 -17.30
C GLU A 132 -2.02 -4.02 -18.32
N PRO A 133 -2.60 -4.45 -19.46
CA PRO A 133 -2.91 -3.56 -20.59
C PRO A 133 -3.82 -2.39 -20.26
N LYS A 134 -4.78 -2.59 -19.34
CA LYS A 134 -5.82 -1.60 -18.98
C LYS A 134 -5.70 -1.09 -17.54
N GLU A 135 -4.64 -1.47 -16.80
CA GLU A 135 -4.47 -1.06 -15.42
C GLU A 135 -3.54 0.15 -15.33
N GLN A 136 -3.96 1.14 -14.54
CA GLN A 136 -3.17 2.34 -14.27
C GLN A 136 -2.18 2.15 -13.11
N ILE A 137 -2.24 1.05 -12.39
CA ILE A 137 -1.30 0.77 -11.30
C ILE A 137 -0.14 -0.07 -11.83
N ILE A 138 1.07 0.43 -11.65
CA ILE A 138 2.29 -0.33 -11.88
C ILE A 138 2.51 -1.22 -10.68
N LYS A 139 2.53 -2.53 -10.86
CA LYS A 139 2.70 -3.50 -9.78
C LYS A 139 4.17 -3.82 -9.58
N PHE A 140 4.61 -3.82 -8.33
CA PHE A 140 5.95 -4.19 -7.90
C PHE A 140 5.90 -5.37 -6.94
N ASN A 141 6.79 -6.34 -7.16
CA ASN A 141 7.12 -7.37 -6.20
C ASN A 141 8.64 -7.32 -5.97
N VAL A 142 9.06 -7.08 -4.74
CA VAL A 142 10.47 -6.95 -4.36
C VAL A 142 10.84 -8.06 -3.40
N ASN A 143 11.78 -8.90 -3.82
CA ASN A 143 12.35 -9.95 -3.00
C ASN A 143 13.76 -9.56 -2.57
N ILE A 144 14.03 -9.62 -1.26
CA ILE A 144 15.33 -9.25 -0.65
C ILE A 144 15.82 -10.40 0.22
N LYS A 145 17.08 -10.81 0.00
CA LYS A 145 17.73 -11.83 0.82
C LYS A 145 18.63 -11.19 1.87
N ASN A 146 18.09 -10.94 3.06
CA ASN A 146 18.85 -10.45 4.21
C ASN A 146 19.40 -11.62 5.02
N ASN A 147 20.51 -12.19 4.63
CA ASN A 147 21.08 -13.38 5.26
C ASN A 147 22.17 -13.08 6.30
N GLN A 148 22.75 -11.88 6.31
CA GLN A 148 23.97 -11.59 7.07
C GLN A 148 24.02 -10.20 7.69
N ALA A 149 23.23 -9.23 7.21
CA ALA A 149 23.28 -7.87 7.75
C ALA A 149 22.36 -7.72 8.97
N LEU A 150 22.87 -7.02 9.97
CA LEU A 150 22.20 -6.75 11.25
C LEU A 150 21.98 -5.25 11.43
N SER A 151 20.90 -4.89 12.13
CA SER A 151 20.62 -3.52 12.58
C SER A 151 20.66 -2.51 11.44
N HIS A 152 19.77 -2.71 10.48
CA HIS A 152 19.67 -1.85 9.31
C HIS A 152 18.21 -1.67 8.86
N ARG A 153 17.98 -0.63 8.08
CA ARG A 153 16.70 -0.30 7.48
C ARG A 153 16.84 -0.28 5.96
N VAL A 154 15.92 -0.94 5.28
CA VAL A 154 15.85 -0.94 3.81
C VAL A 154 14.59 -0.23 3.36
N ARG A 155 14.76 0.71 2.43
CA ARG A 155 13.67 1.51 1.85
C ARG A 155 13.66 1.38 0.32
N VAL A 156 12.51 1.61 -0.29
CA VAL A 156 12.39 1.86 -1.73
C VAL A 156 11.96 3.30 -1.94
N LEU A 157 12.64 4.00 -2.84
CA LEU A 157 12.50 5.42 -3.08
C LEU A 157 11.84 5.69 -4.44
N PHE A 158 10.88 6.61 -4.44
CA PHE A 158 10.21 7.11 -5.64
C PHE A 158 10.25 8.62 -5.65
N ASN A 159 11.01 9.20 -6.58
CA ASN A 159 11.05 10.64 -6.75
C ASN A 159 9.83 11.11 -7.54
N THR A 160 8.97 11.87 -6.92
CA THR A 160 7.74 12.38 -7.51
C THR A 160 7.93 13.69 -8.28
N GLU A 161 9.03 14.38 -8.05
CA GLU A 161 9.25 15.76 -8.49
C GLU A 161 8.10 16.72 -8.09
N ILE A 162 7.48 16.43 -6.95
CA ILE A 162 6.41 17.22 -6.36
C ILE A 162 6.85 17.63 -4.95
N ALA A 163 7.37 18.84 -4.82
CA ALA A 163 7.65 19.41 -3.51
C ALA A 163 6.33 19.81 -2.84
N SER A 164 5.99 19.15 -1.75
CA SER A 164 4.76 19.44 -1.01
C SER A 164 5.03 19.65 0.47
N LYS A 165 4.28 20.58 1.08
CA LYS A 165 4.35 20.83 2.53
C LYS A 165 3.71 19.69 3.34
N PHE A 166 2.88 18.89 2.70
CA PHE A 166 2.16 17.79 3.33
C PHE A 166 2.22 16.53 2.47
N SER A 167 2.43 15.40 3.12
CA SER A 167 2.07 14.10 2.57
C SER A 167 0.60 13.81 2.90
N ILE A 168 -0.07 13.04 2.03
CA ILE A 168 -1.43 12.57 2.24
C ILE A 168 -1.34 11.05 2.38
N ALA A 169 -1.89 10.52 3.46
CA ALA A 169 -1.92 9.09 3.71
C ALA A 169 -3.28 8.68 4.27
N ASP A 170 -3.63 7.43 4.13
CA ASP A 170 -4.78 6.90 4.82
C ASP A 170 -4.44 6.43 6.25
N GLN A 171 -5.46 6.44 7.06
CA GLN A 171 -5.49 5.84 8.38
C GLN A 171 -6.83 5.11 8.56
N GLN A 172 -7.06 4.56 9.74
CA GLN A 172 -8.31 3.89 10.04
C GLN A 172 -9.50 4.84 9.83
N PHE A 173 -10.33 4.50 8.82
CA PHE A 173 -11.54 5.23 8.44
C PHE A 173 -11.35 6.70 8.05
N GLY A 174 -10.20 7.03 7.44
CA GLY A 174 -10.02 8.43 7.01
C GLY A 174 -8.70 8.70 6.32
N ILE A 175 -8.57 9.92 5.88
CA ILE A 175 -7.41 10.46 5.19
C ILE A 175 -6.74 11.49 6.10
N ILE A 176 -5.42 11.46 6.19
CA ILE A 176 -4.66 12.39 7.01
C ILE A 176 -3.61 13.12 6.17
N GLN A 177 -3.43 14.40 6.45
CA GLN A 177 -2.35 15.21 5.93
C GLN A 177 -1.30 15.40 7.02
N ARG A 178 -0.05 15.02 6.73
CA ARG A 178 1.07 15.17 7.66
C ARG A 178 2.11 16.11 7.09
N PRO A 179 2.64 17.06 7.89
CA PRO A 179 3.67 17.97 7.44
C PRO A 179 4.94 17.20 7.06
N THR A 180 5.56 17.58 5.96
CA THR A 180 6.85 17.01 5.53
C THR A 180 8.03 17.57 6.31
N VAL A 181 7.84 18.68 7.03
CA VAL A 181 8.80 19.30 7.93
C VAL A 181 8.16 19.66 9.26
N LEU A 182 8.84 19.37 10.37
CA LEU A 182 8.39 19.60 11.74
C LEU A 182 9.17 20.74 12.40
N GLU A 183 9.24 21.92 11.75
CA GLU A 183 10.09 23.04 12.20
C GLU A 183 9.79 23.50 13.65
N LYS A 184 8.51 23.64 13.99
CA LYS A 184 8.09 24.08 15.33
C LYS A 184 8.46 23.07 16.40
N ASP A 185 8.19 21.79 16.14
CA ASP A 185 8.46 20.70 17.10
C ASP A 185 9.96 20.49 17.27
N LEU A 186 10.74 20.59 16.19
CA LEU A 186 12.20 20.53 16.24
C LEU A 186 12.79 21.73 16.98
N ALA A 187 12.19 22.93 16.86
CA ALA A 187 12.62 24.11 17.61
C ALA A 187 12.37 23.94 19.13
N LEU A 188 11.19 23.40 19.50
CA LEU A 188 10.86 23.08 20.90
C LEU A 188 11.81 22.02 21.48
N TRP A 189 12.04 20.94 20.73
CA TRP A 189 12.94 19.88 21.14
C TRP A 189 14.38 20.40 21.37
N LYS A 190 14.88 21.25 20.50
CA LYS A 190 16.19 21.92 20.66
C LYS A 190 16.25 22.85 21.88
N ARG A 191 15.17 23.60 22.13
CA ARG A 191 15.08 24.52 23.29
C ARG A 191 15.26 23.78 24.62
N ASP A 192 14.68 22.57 24.72
CA ASP A 192 14.70 21.77 25.95
C ASP A 192 16.00 20.92 26.10
N ASN A 193 17.07 21.29 25.39
CA ASN A 193 18.41 20.66 25.46
C ASN A 193 18.42 19.16 25.20
N TYR A 194 17.44 18.61 24.47
CA TYR A 194 17.35 17.20 24.08
C TYR A 194 17.30 16.20 25.25
N SER A 195 17.04 16.64 26.47
CA SER A 195 17.47 15.89 27.66
C SER A 195 16.63 14.67 27.98
N TRP A 196 15.39 14.57 27.54
CA TRP A 196 14.50 13.46 27.92
C TRP A 196 13.34 13.18 26.95
N GLN A 197 13.26 13.94 25.87
CA GLN A 197 12.19 13.82 24.90
C GLN A 197 12.70 13.18 23.60
N GLU A 198 11.84 12.45 22.94
CA GLU A 198 12.14 11.94 21.63
C GLU A 198 12.24 13.06 20.61
N LYS A 199 13.16 12.91 19.66
CA LYS A 199 13.27 13.85 18.54
C LYS A 199 12.02 13.72 17.67
N PRO A 200 11.33 14.81 17.35
CA PRO A 200 10.30 14.80 16.32
C PRO A 200 10.88 14.37 14.97
N ILE A 201 10.27 13.36 14.35
CA ILE A 201 10.70 12.80 13.07
C ILE A 201 9.52 12.74 12.11
N THR A 202 9.81 12.76 10.82
CA THR A 202 8.83 12.69 9.74
C THR A 202 8.69 11.26 9.17
N ILE A 203 9.09 10.27 9.95
CA ILE A 203 8.76 8.86 9.67
C ILE A 203 7.34 8.62 10.17
N GLU A 204 6.45 8.27 9.27
CA GLU A 204 5.01 8.30 9.53
C GLU A 204 4.36 6.96 9.18
N PRO A 205 3.32 6.54 9.93
CA PRO A 205 2.55 5.37 9.57
C PRO A 205 1.49 5.67 8.51
N MET A 206 1.12 4.65 7.75
CA MET A 206 -0.03 4.64 6.85
C MET A 206 -0.79 3.33 6.99
N GLN A 207 -2.04 3.30 6.54
CA GLN A 207 -2.83 2.06 6.51
C GLN A 207 -2.61 1.29 5.20
N SER A 208 -2.70 1.96 4.06
CA SER A 208 -2.61 1.31 2.75
C SER A 208 -1.94 2.14 1.67
N PHE A 209 -1.87 3.46 1.81
CA PHE A 209 -1.20 4.29 0.82
C PHE A 209 -0.63 5.57 1.42
N VAL A 210 0.31 6.14 0.68
CA VAL A 210 0.82 7.51 0.83
C VAL A 210 0.94 8.15 -0.53
N THR A 211 0.68 9.46 -0.61
CA THR A 211 0.85 10.24 -1.85
C THR A 211 1.41 11.63 -1.58
N LEU A 212 2.11 12.15 -2.58
CA LEU A 212 2.41 13.56 -2.74
C LEU A 212 1.63 14.10 -3.93
N GLU A 213 1.03 15.29 -3.79
CA GLU A 213 0.31 15.99 -4.85
C GLU A 213 0.59 17.48 -4.84
N ASP A 214 0.41 18.15 -5.99
CA ASP A 214 0.48 19.60 -6.15
C ASP A 214 -0.87 20.25 -6.52
N GLY A 215 -1.95 19.47 -6.52
CA GLY A 215 -3.30 19.91 -6.91
C GLY A 215 -3.58 19.82 -8.41
N GLN A 216 -2.60 19.42 -9.22
CA GLN A 216 -2.77 19.13 -10.65
C GLN A 216 -2.44 17.67 -10.97
N ARG A 217 -1.54 17.08 -10.19
CA ARG A 217 -1.10 15.70 -10.32
C ARG A 217 -0.62 15.16 -8.98
N GLY A 218 -0.51 13.86 -8.89
CA GLY A 218 0.08 13.20 -7.73
C GLY A 218 0.63 11.83 -8.06
N ILE A 219 1.42 11.31 -7.12
CA ILE A 219 1.98 9.96 -7.16
C ILE A 219 1.69 9.29 -5.84
N ALA A 220 1.00 8.16 -5.89
CA ALA A 220 0.67 7.36 -4.72
C ALA A 220 1.40 6.01 -4.74
N LEU A 221 1.94 5.63 -3.59
CA LEU A 221 2.40 4.27 -3.31
C LEU A 221 1.32 3.56 -2.50
N ILE A 222 0.90 2.40 -2.97
CA ILE A 222 -0.20 1.61 -2.40
C ILE A 222 0.35 0.26 -1.98
N THR A 223 0.14 -0.15 -0.73
CA THR A 223 0.64 -1.44 -0.23
C THR A 223 -0.21 -2.01 0.89
N GLY A 224 -0.31 -3.32 0.95
CA GLY A 224 -0.93 -4.06 2.06
C GLY A 224 0.07 -4.65 3.06
N CYS A 225 1.36 -4.64 2.75
CA CYS A 225 2.38 -5.36 3.52
C CYS A 225 3.27 -4.49 4.41
N VAL A 226 3.49 -3.21 4.07
CA VAL A 226 4.29 -2.28 4.86
C VAL A 226 3.47 -1.08 5.32
N ARG A 227 3.91 -0.42 6.40
CA ARG A 227 3.10 0.60 7.08
C ARG A 227 3.86 1.88 7.42
N GLU A 228 5.10 1.99 6.99
CA GLU A 228 5.98 3.10 7.35
C GLU A 228 6.51 3.78 6.09
N TYR A 229 6.45 5.11 6.07
CA TYR A 229 7.04 5.92 5.02
C TYR A 229 7.72 7.16 5.60
N GLN A 230 8.52 7.80 4.76
CA GLN A 230 9.11 9.11 5.03
C GLN A 230 9.18 9.90 3.72
N ILE A 231 8.96 11.21 3.80
CA ILE A 231 9.24 12.10 2.67
C ILE A 231 10.67 12.60 2.82
N VAL A 232 11.47 12.39 1.79
CA VAL A 232 12.91 12.67 1.77
C VAL A 232 13.31 13.40 0.49
N GLY A 233 14.62 13.60 0.30
CA GLY A 233 15.19 14.38 -0.81
C GLY A 233 15.37 15.85 -0.45
N ASP A 234 16.24 16.54 -1.16
CA ASP A 234 16.59 17.95 -0.90
C ASP A 234 15.37 18.87 -1.05
N ASN A 235 14.44 18.51 -1.93
CA ASN A 235 13.20 19.24 -2.18
C ASN A 235 11.98 18.64 -1.42
N LEU A 236 12.17 17.59 -0.62
CA LEU A 236 11.06 16.84 0.01
C LEU A 236 10.04 16.35 -1.01
N ASP A 237 10.51 15.79 -2.09
CA ASP A 237 9.75 15.33 -3.25
C ASP A 237 9.83 13.82 -3.48
N THR A 238 10.51 13.11 -2.61
CA THR A 238 10.73 11.67 -2.73
C THR A 238 10.01 10.91 -1.62
N ILE A 239 9.15 9.98 -2.01
CA ILE A 239 8.51 9.05 -1.08
C ILE A 239 9.47 7.88 -0.85
N ALA A 240 9.93 7.71 0.39
CA ALA A 240 10.72 6.57 0.85
C ALA A 240 9.81 5.62 1.64
N LEU A 241 9.47 4.48 1.04
CA LEU A 241 8.66 3.44 1.68
C LEU A 241 9.60 2.48 2.41
N THR A 242 9.45 2.31 3.71
CA THR A 242 10.25 1.38 4.50
C THR A 242 9.78 -0.05 4.24
N LEU A 243 10.62 -0.85 3.59
CA LEU A 243 10.34 -2.25 3.34
C LEU A 243 10.48 -3.06 4.62
N PHE A 244 11.60 -2.89 5.33
CA PHE A 244 11.79 -3.46 6.65
C PHE A 244 12.83 -2.70 7.48
N ARG A 245 12.78 -2.93 8.78
CA ARG A 245 13.78 -2.56 9.77
C ARG A 245 14.26 -3.82 10.48
N SER A 246 15.55 -3.91 10.75
CA SER A 246 16.09 -4.93 11.64
C SER A 246 16.81 -4.29 12.82
N PHE A 247 16.58 -4.80 14.02
CA PHE A 247 17.12 -4.26 15.26
C PHE A 247 17.40 -5.39 16.25
N GLY A 248 18.32 -5.13 17.21
CA GLY A 248 18.81 -6.17 18.12
C GLY A 248 18.07 -6.25 19.45
N TYR A 249 17.26 -5.25 19.81
CA TYR A 249 16.73 -5.13 21.17
C TYR A 249 15.29 -4.61 21.22
N MET A 250 14.55 -5.07 22.21
CA MET A 250 13.33 -4.42 22.68
C MET A 250 13.73 -3.41 23.78
N GLY A 251 13.69 -2.13 23.44
CA GLY A 251 14.09 -1.03 24.32
C GLY A 251 15.61 -0.88 24.43
N ARG A 252 16.16 0.19 23.87
CA ARG A 252 17.57 0.60 24.02
C ARG A 252 17.69 1.94 24.72
N GLU A 253 18.82 2.15 25.37
CA GLU A 253 19.16 3.42 26.00
C GLU A 253 19.98 4.29 25.05
N ASN A 254 19.93 5.61 25.31
CA ASN A 254 20.81 6.59 24.69
C ASN A 254 20.79 6.59 23.13
N LEU A 255 19.64 6.33 22.55
CA LEU A 255 19.46 6.44 21.10
C LEU A 255 19.66 7.88 20.64
N LEU A 256 20.18 8.07 19.44
CA LEU A 256 20.40 9.41 18.90
C LEU A 256 19.10 10.22 18.80
N TYR A 257 17.97 9.57 18.50
CA TYR A 257 16.66 10.20 18.40
C TYR A 257 15.83 10.10 19.68
N ARG A 258 16.26 9.31 20.66
CA ARG A 258 15.67 9.18 21.98
C ARG A 258 16.77 9.03 23.02
N PRO A 259 17.37 10.16 23.46
CA PRO A 259 18.39 10.13 24.49
C PRO A 259 17.81 9.71 25.85
N GLY A 260 18.66 9.20 26.74
CA GLY A 260 18.27 8.78 28.07
C GLY A 260 17.90 7.30 28.17
N ARG A 261 16.94 6.99 29.05
CA ARG A 261 16.58 5.61 29.36
C ARG A 261 15.84 4.89 28.25
N ALA A 262 15.85 3.57 28.30
CA ALA A 262 15.09 2.71 27.41
C ALA A 262 13.55 2.92 27.55
N SER A 263 12.81 2.66 26.49
CA SER A 263 11.37 2.51 26.57
C SER A 263 11.04 1.17 27.24
N GLY A 264 10.68 1.20 28.49
CA GLY A 264 10.45 0.02 29.31
C GLY A 264 11.53 -0.21 30.35
N GLU A 265 11.30 -1.18 31.23
CA GLU A 265 12.16 -1.41 32.39
C GLU A 265 13.41 -2.24 32.11
N LYS A 266 13.39 -3.03 31.02
CA LYS A 266 14.47 -3.97 30.70
C LYS A 266 14.85 -3.89 29.22
N ILE A 267 16.16 -3.96 28.99
CA ILE A 267 16.72 -4.18 27.65
C ILE A 267 16.68 -5.69 27.39
N ILE A 268 15.90 -6.10 26.39
CA ILE A 268 15.72 -7.51 26.03
C ILE A 268 16.27 -7.71 24.61
N ALA A 269 17.16 -8.68 24.46
CA ALA A 269 17.66 -9.05 23.14
C ALA A 269 16.55 -9.69 22.29
N THR A 270 16.47 -9.27 21.02
CA THR A 270 15.48 -9.74 20.04
C THR A 270 16.18 -10.24 18.76
N PRO A 271 16.88 -11.40 18.83
CA PRO A 271 17.70 -11.86 17.69
C PRO A 271 16.86 -12.12 16.43
N ASP A 272 15.62 -12.59 16.54
CA ASP A 272 14.73 -12.85 15.42
C ASP A 272 14.29 -11.57 14.72
N ALA A 273 14.32 -10.42 15.41
CA ALA A 273 14.03 -9.11 14.81
C ALA A 273 15.15 -8.60 13.87
N GLN A 274 16.27 -9.29 13.80
CA GLN A 274 17.30 -9.04 12.77
C GLN A 274 16.86 -9.50 11.38
N LEU A 275 15.79 -10.28 11.28
CA LEU A 275 15.16 -10.70 10.03
C LEU A 275 16.16 -11.34 9.05
N LEU A 276 17.05 -12.21 9.54
CA LEU A 276 18.03 -12.93 8.72
C LEU A 276 17.33 -14.01 7.87
N LYS A 277 16.62 -13.57 6.85
CA LYS A 277 15.81 -14.41 5.97
C LYS A 277 15.51 -13.75 4.64
N GLU A 278 14.86 -14.47 3.77
CA GLU A 278 14.28 -13.94 2.55
C GLU A 278 12.95 -13.22 2.85
N LEU A 279 12.81 -11.99 2.35
CA LEU A 279 11.67 -11.11 2.57
C LEU A 279 11.05 -10.72 1.22
N ASN A 280 9.73 -10.66 1.17
CA ASN A 280 8.99 -10.35 -0.03
C ASN A 280 7.98 -9.24 0.21
N PHE A 281 7.91 -8.26 -0.71
CA PHE A 281 7.10 -7.06 -0.58
C PHE A 281 6.34 -6.77 -1.85
N ASP A 282 5.02 -6.56 -1.72
CA ASP A 282 4.14 -6.18 -2.82
C ASP A 282 3.62 -4.76 -2.62
N PHE A 283 3.73 -3.94 -3.66
CA PHE A 283 3.16 -2.60 -3.67
C PHE A 283 2.83 -2.15 -5.11
N GLY A 284 2.03 -1.09 -5.21
CA GLY A 284 1.67 -0.47 -6.47
C GLY A 284 2.08 0.99 -6.51
N LEU A 285 2.42 1.48 -7.69
CA LEU A 285 2.62 2.89 -7.98
C LEU A 285 1.46 3.37 -8.86
N TYR A 286 0.77 4.41 -8.43
CA TYR A 286 -0.30 5.06 -9.15
C TYR A 286 0.04 6.51 -9.41
N ILE A 287 0.22 6.87 -10.68
CA ILE A 287 0.39 8.25 -11.13
C ILE A 287 -0.98 8.74 -11.57
N TYR A 288 -1.40 9.90 -11.06
CA TYR A 288 -2.69 10.45 -11.37
C TYR A 288 -2.61 11.93 -11.71
N ASN A 289 -3.47 12.36 -12.62
CA ASN A 289 -3.73 13.74 -12.96
C ASN A 289 -4.95 14.20 -12.16
N ASN A 290 -5.09 15.51 -11.93
CA ASN A 290 -6.06 16.15 -11.06
C ASN A 290 -5.71 16.08 -9.55
N LYS A 291 -6.64 16.54 -8.72
CA LYS A 291 -6.52 16.50 -7.25
C LYS A 291 -6.80 15.11 -6.72
N PHE A 292 -6.33 14.85 -5.52
CA PHE A 292 -6.51 13.58 -4.79
C PHE A 292 -7.95 13.06 -4.82
N ASP A 293 -8.92 13.92 -4.48
CA ASP A 293 -10.33 13.54 -4.39
C ASP A 293 -10.93 13.23 -5.77
N GLU A 294 -10.59 14.02 -6.79
CA GLU A 294 -11.03 13.82 -8.18
C GLU A 294 -10.42 12.55 -8.80
N ALA A 295 -9.16 12.24 -8.47
CA ALA A 295 -8.48 11.03 -8.90
C ALA A 295 -8.93 9.77 -8.14
N ASN A 296 -9.78 9.92 -7.13
CA ASN A 296 -10.35 8.84 -6.35
C ASN A 296 -9.30 7.86 -5.78
N VAL A 297 -8.20 8.41 -5.26
CA VAL A 297 -7.03 7.63 -4.81
C VAL A 297 -7.39 6.59 -3.74
N ALA A 298 -8.25 6.96 -2.78
CA ALA A 298 -8.65 6.05 -1.71
C ALA A 298 -9.35 4.78 -2.22
N ASN A 299 -10.29 4.92 -3.17
CA ASN A 299 -10.97 3.76 -3.75
C ASN A 299 -10.09 3.00 -4.74
N THR A 300 -9.16 3.67 -5.43
CA THR A 300 -8.15 3.02 -6.27
C THR A 300 -7.23 2.14 -5.43
N ALA A 301 -6.78 2.64 -4.27
CA ALA A 301 -6.01 1.85 -3.31
C ALA A 301 -6.82 0.66 -2.78
N LYS A 302 -8.09 0.88 -2.41
CA LYS A 302 -8.97 -0.19 -1.94
C LYS A 302 -9.18 -1.29 -3.00
N ARG A 303 -9.40 -0.91 -4.25
CA ARG A 303 -9.54 -1.83 -5.39
C ARG A 303 -8.26 -2.68 -5.57
N PHE A 304 -7.09 -2.05 -5.56
CA PHE A 304 -5.81 -2.73 -5.70
C PHE A 304 -5.59 -3.77 -4.59
N LEU A 305 -5.96 -3.44 -3.34
CA LEU A 305 -5.78 -4.31 -2.18
C LEU A 305 -6.91 -5.32 -1.95
N THR A 306 -7.93 -5.29 -2.81
CA THR A 306 -9.05 -6.24 -2.74
C THR A 306 -9.14 -7.00 -4.06
N PRO A 307 -8.29 -8.01 -4.28
CA PRO A 307 -8.26 -8.75 -5.53
C PRO A 307 -9.56 -9.54 -5.72
N ILE A 308 -9.88 -9.81 -6.98
CA ILE A 308 -10.98 -10.68 -7.35
C ILE A 308 -10.70 -12.08 -6.80
N GLN A 309 -11.69 -12.65 -6.11
CA GLN A 309 -11.63 -14.02 -5.65
C GLN A 309 -12.22 -14.92 -6.73
N ILE A 310 -11.53 -16.01 -7.04
CA ILE A 310 -12.01 -17.01 -8.00
C ILE A 310 -12.64 -18.14 -7.20
N TYR A 311 -13.86 -18.50 -7.55
CA TYR A 311 -14.55 -19.67 -7.05
C TYR A 311 -14.86 -20.59 -8.22
N GLU A 312 -14.30 -21.80 -8.20
CA GLU A 312 -14.59 -22.83 -9.19
C GLU A 312 -15.82 -23.62 -8.77
N TYR A 313 -16.81 -23.61 -9.63
CA TYR A 313 -17.99 -24.47 -9.52
C TYR A 313 -17.96 -25.51 -10.64
N ALA A 314 -17.91 -26.78 -10.26
CA ALA A 314 -17.92 -27.88 -11.22
C ALA A 314 -18.82 -28.99 -10.71
N ASP A 315 -19.80 -29.41 -11.51
CA ASP A 315 -20.77 -30.46 -11.17
C ASP A 315 -20.10 -31.79 -10.74
N PHE A 316 -18.98 -32.11 -11.36
CA PHE A 316 -18.24 -33.33 -11.02
C PHE A 316 -17.55 -33.29 -9.65
N LEU A 317 -17.27 -32.13 -9.10
CA LEU A 317 -16.71 -32.00 -7.75
C LEU A 317 -17.74 -32.34 -6.70
N ASN A 318 -19.01 -31.98 -6.91
CA ASN A 318 -20.11 -32.34 -6.01
C ASN A 318 -20.34 -33.83 -5.94
N GLY A 319 -20.16 -34.56 -7.04
CA GLY A 319 -20.27 -36.03 -7.08
C GLY A 319 -19.14 -36.76 -6.34
N ARG A 320 -18.06 -36.11 -5.97
CA ARG A 320 -16.93 -36.66 -5.21
C ARG A 320 -16.98 -36.37 -3.72
N LEU A 321 -17.79 -35.40 -3.30
CA LEU A 321 -17.98 -35.08 -1.90
C LEU A 321 -19.02 -36.03 -1.30
N LEU A 322 -18.61 -36.83 -0.32
CA LEU A 322 -19.50 -37.71 0.46
C LEU A 322 -20.65 -36.98 1.16
N PHE A 323 -20.62 -35.66 1.18
CA PHE A 323 -21.55 -34.77 1.85
C PHE A 323 -21.96 -33.60 0.95
N ALA A 324 -22.28 -33.85 -0.31
CA ALA A 324 -22.91 -32.85 -1.16
C ALA A 324 -24.34 -32.55 -0.68
N PHE A 325 -24.58 -31.36 -0.15
CA PHE A 325 -25.85 -31.00 0.45
C PHE A 325 -26.86 -30.38 -0.55
N ASN A 326 -26.52 -30.18 -1.79
CA ASN A 326 -27.40 -29.54 -2.78
C ASN A 326 -27.58 -30.42 -4.02
N ASP A 327 -28.70 -31.12 -4.07
CA ASP A 327 -29.21 -31.80 -5.26
C ASP A 327 -29.87 -30.81 -6.26
N GLU A 328 -30.06 -29.56 -5.90
CA GLU A 328 -30.67 -28.55 -6.76
C GLU A 328 -29.63 -27.90 -7.66
N LYS A 329 -29.83 -27.98 -8.96
CA LYS A 329 -29.09 -27.17 -9.95
C LYS A 329 -29.43 -25.70 -9.70
N GLN A 330 -28.58 -25.00 -8.97
CA GLN A 330 -28.70 -23.55 -8.87
C GLN A 330 -28.27 -22.93 -10.21
N ILE A 331 -29.22 -22.30 -10.88
CA ILE A 331 -28.94 -21.49 -12.05
C ILE A 331 -28.56 -20.10 -11.54
N TYR A 332 -27.31 -19.74 -11.71
CA TYR A 332 -26.83 -18.39 -11.39
C TYR A 332 -26.98 -17.50 -12.63
N GLU A 333 -27.34 -16.23 -12.39
CA GLU A 333 -27.25 -15.21 -13.46
C GLU A 333 -25.79 -15.05 -13.88
N ASN A 334 -25.56 -14.62 -15.13
CA ASN A 334 -24.19 -14.41 -15.64
C ASN A 334 -23.46 -13.34 -14.84
N GLU A 335 -24.18 -12.36 -14.33
CA GLU A 335 -23.65 -11.27 -13.52
C GLU A 335 -24.60 -10.94 -12.38
N PHE A 336 -24.05 -10.65 -11.24
CA PHE A 336 -24.81 -10.18 -10.08
C PHE A 336 -24.01 -9.13 -9.31
N SER A 337 -24.65 -8.03 -8.94
CA SER A 337 -24.11 -7.06 -7.98
C SER A 337 -25.14 -6.86 -6.86
N LEU A 338 -24.72 -7.12 -5.64
CA LEU A 338 -25.57 -6.91 -4.45
C LEU A 338 -25.85 -5.43 -4.24
N MET A 339 -24.84 -4.58 -4.45
CA MET A 339 -24.91 -3.17 -4.10
C MET A 339 -23.96 -2.33 -4.96
N ASN A 340 -24.41 -1.14 -5.31
CA ASN A 340 -23.59 -0.09 -5.88
C ASN A 340 -23.62 1.16 -5.00
N VAL A 341 -22.50 1.85 -4.88
CA VAL A 341 -22.40 3.14 -4.19
C VAL A 341 -22.54 4.24 -5.24
N ASN A 342 -23.57 5.06 -5.10
CA ASN A 342 -23.76 6.23 -5.97
C ASN A 342 -23.01 7.42 -5.38
N ASN A 343 -21.81 7.52 -5.65
CA ASN A 343 -20.83 8.55 -5.42
C ASN A 343 -19.50 7.91 -5.00
N SER A 344 -18.46 8.28 -5.66
CA SER A 344 -17.11 7.77 -5.44
C SER A 344 -16.46 8.22 -4.11
N ASN A 345 -17.09 9.15 -3.39
CA ASN A 345 -16.52 9.74 -2.18
C ASN A 345 -16.63 8.84 -0.95
N PHE A 346 -17.53 7.85 -1.01
CA PHE A 346 -17.60 6.83 0.04
C PHE A 346 -16.68 5.65 -0.28
N THR A 347 -15.94 5.23 0.71
CA THR A 347 -15.19 3.97 0.68
C THR A 347 -15.92 2.93 1.52
N VAL A 348 -16.21 1.78 0.92
CA VAL A 348 -16.86 0.65 1.63
C VAL A 348 -15.79 -0.10 2.41
N SER A 349 -15.94 -0.18 3.73
CA SER A 349 -15.03 -0.94 4.59
C SER A 349 -15.51 -2.35 4.90
N ALA A 350 -16.83 -2.58 4.95
CA ALA A 350 -17.40 -3.90 5.21
C ALA A 350 -18.79 -4.05 4.61
N ILE A 351 -19.11 -5.25 4.15
CA ILE A 351 -20.45 -5.74 3.85
C ILE A 351 -20.57 -7.11 4.50
N LYS A 352 -21.56 -7.29 5.38
CA LYS A 352 -21.73 -8.56 6.12
C LYS A 352 -23.17 -8.79 6.49
N LYS A 353 -23.49 -9.98 6.97
CA LYS A 353 -24.77 -10.25 7.67
C LYS A 353 -24.75 -9.56 9.03
N GLU A 354 -25.89 -9.06 9.46
CA GLU A 354 -26.12 -8.53 10.81
C GLU A 354 -25.84 -9.60 11.88
N GLU A 355 -25.17 -9.23 12.99
CA GLU A 355 -24.78 -10.18 14.05
C GLU A 355 -26.01 -10.76 14.78
N LYS A 356 -27.02 -9.95 15.06
CA LYS A 356 -28.18 -10.32 15.86
C LYS A 356 -29.49 -10.36 15.06
N GLY A 357 -29.40 -10.40 13.72
CA GLY A 357 -30.59 -10.38 12.86
C GLY A 357 -30.31 -10.89 11.45
N ASP A 358 -31.26 -10.66 10.55
CA ASP A 358 -31.19 -11.10 9.16
C ASP A 358 -30.90 -9.96 8.17
N GLY A 359 -30.59 -8.78 8.67
CA GLY A 359 -30.23 -7.63 7.85
C GLY A 359 -28.84 -7.73 7.22
N ILE A 360 -28.63 -6.86 6.24
CA ILE A 360 -27.31 -6.62 5.64
C ILE A 360 -26.71 -5.40 6.31
N VAL A 361 -25.50 -5.55 6.81
CA VAL A 361 -24.71 -4.45 7.37
C VAL A 361 -23.76 -3.94 6.31
N VAL A 362 -23.82 -2.64 6.04
CA VAL A 362 -22.85 -1.93 5.19
C VAL A 362 -22.15 -0.88 6.03
N ARG A 363 -20.83 -0.91 6.02
CA ARG A 363 -20.02 0.10 6.69
C ARG A 363 -19.23 0.89 5.66
N ILE A 364 -19.40 2.19 5.70
CA ILE A 364 -18.74 3.15 4.80
C ILE A 364 -18.00 4.20 5.62
N PHE A 365 -16.99 4.80 5.02
CA PHE A 365 -16.34 5.99 5.57
C PHE A 365 -16.08 7.02 4.48
N ASN A 366 -15.85 8.26 4.91
CA ASN A 366 -15.48 9.34 4.00
C ASN A 366 -14.02 9.15 3.54
N GLY A 367 -13.85 8.86 2.26
CA GLY A 367 -12.54 8.70 1.60
C GLY A 367 -11.96 9.99 1.02
N MET A 368 -12.58 11.15 1.28
CA MET A 368 -12.11 12.46 0.80
C MET A 368 -11.10 13.09 1.76
N LYS A 369 -10.28 13.97 1.22
CA LYS A 369 -9.22 14.64 1.97
C LYS A 369 -9.75 15.67 2.98
N ASN A 370 -10.70 16.50 2.59
CA ASN A 370 -11.21 17.61 3.43
C ASN A 370 -12.71 17.87 3.32
N GLU A 371 -13.41 17.24 2.38
CA GLU A 371 -14.81 17.54 2.09
C GLU A 371 -15.76 16.52 2.71
N ASP A 372 -17.01 16.92 2.90
CA ASP A 372 -18.08 16.01 3.29
C ASP A 372 -18.47 15.10 2.13
N ALA A 373 -18.58 13.82 2.40
CA ALA A 373 -19.11 12.86 1.45
C ALA A 373 -20.64 12.76 1.55
N LYS A 374 -21.33 12.77 0.40
CA LYS A 374 -22.79 12.63 0.30
C LYS A 374 -23.10 11.66 -0.82
N GLY A 375 -24.14 10.85 -0.65
CA GLY A 375 -24.53 9.90 -1.69
C GLY A 375 -25.60 8.91 -1.22
N SER A 376 -25.71 7.81 -1.93
CA SER A 376 -26.67 6.75 -1.63
C SER A 376 -26.10 5.37 -1.95
N LEU A 377 -26.71 4.36 -1.36
CA LEU A 377 -26.45 2.96 -1.66
C LEU A 377 -27.64 2.43 -2.48
N ASN A 378 -27.34 1.86 -3.66
CA ASN A 378 -28.33 1.13 -4.44
C ASN A 378 -28.17 -0.35 -4.19
N ILE A 379 -29.20 -0.96 -3.64
CA ILE A 379 -29.23 -2.38 -3.28
C ILE A 379 -30.00 -3.15 -4.35
N ASN A 380 -29.50 -4.26 -4.81
CA ASN A 380 -30.19 -5.07 -5.84
C ASN A 380 -31.28 -5.98 -5.24
N LYS A 381 -31.97 -5.46 -4.19
CA LYS A 381 -33.14 -6.05 -3.56
C LYS A 381 -34.03 -4.90 -3.09
N ASN A 382 -35.33 -5.17 -2.92
CA ASN A 382 -36.20 -4.22 -2.26
C ASN A 382 -35.77 -4.07 -0.80
N VAL A 383 -35.66 -2.85 -0.35
CA VAL A 383 -35.31 -2.46 1.01
C VAL A 383 -36.58 -1.98 1.71
N ASN A 384 -36.95 -2.62 2.80
CA ASN A 384 -38.10 -2.20 3.61
C ASN A 384 -37.70 -1.04 4.52
N ASP A 385 -36.61 -1.22 5.24
CA ASP A 385 -36.07 -0.27 6.19
C ASP A 385 -34.56 -0.22 6.17
N ALA A 386 -33.98 0.92 6.53
CA ALA A 386 -32.55 1.07 6.76
C ALA A 386 -32.32 1.98 7.97
N TYR A 387 -31.30 1.68 8.75
CA TYR A 387 -30.96 2.38 9.98
C TYR A 387 -29.50 2.75 10.04
N SER A 388 -29.20 3.96 10.50
CA SER A 388 -27.86 4.30 10.94
C SER A 388 -27.60 3.61 12.28
N ALA A 389 -26.51 2.88 12.39
CA ALA A 389 -26.19 2.07 13.57
C ALA A 389 -24.82 2.46 14.16
N MET A 390 -24.60 2.06 15.39
CA MET A 390 -23.29 2.07 16.02
C MET A 390 -22.37 0.98 15.42
N LEU A 391 -21.09 0.96 15.78
CA LEU A 391 -20.15 -0.06 15.29
C LEU A 391 -20.51 -1.49 15.72
N ASP A 392 -21.21 -1.63 16.84
CA ASP A 392 -21.76 -2.88 17.37
C ASP A 392 -23.15 -3.23 16.80
N GLU A 393 -23.57 -2.49 15.74
CA GLU A 393 -24.84 -2.69 15.02
C GLU A 393 -26.10 -2.36 15.81
N ILE A 394 -25.97 -1.66 16.96
CA ILE A 394 -27.12 -1.17 17.73
C ILE A 394 -27.69 0.07 17.05
N TYR A 395 -29.00 0.09 16.87
CA TYR A 395 -29.78 1.19 16.29
C TYR A 395 -31.16 1.30 16.96
N ASP A 396 -31.81 2.45 16.81
CA ASP A 396 -33.17 2.71 17.24
C ASP A 396 -34.05 3.27 16.11
N ASN A 397 -35.33 3.45 16.37
CA ASN A 397 -36.28 3.97 15.37
C ASN A 397 -35.96 5.42 14.94
N ASN A 398 -35.26 6.20 15.76
CA ASN A 398 -34.90 7.59 15.44
C ASN A 398 -33.72 7.65 14.47
N SER A 399 -33.00 6.55 14.32
CA SER A 399 -31.85 6.42 13.40
C SER A 399 -32.26 5.93 12.01
N LYS A 400 -33.55 5.88 11.69
CA LYS A 400 -34.08 5.43 10.40
C LYS A 400 -33.61 6.34 9.27
N LEU A 401 -33.10 5.72 8.21
CA LEU A 401 -32.64 6.39 6.99
C LEU A 401 -33.79 6.41 5.96
N LYS A 402 -33.72 7.38 5.06
CA LYS A 402 -34.70 7.46 3.97
C LYS A 402 -34.40 6.38 2.93
N VAL A 403 -35.46 5.62 2.60
CA VAL A 403 -35.42 4.51 1.65
C VAL A 403 -36.38 4.81 0.50
N ASN A 404 -35.89 4.64 -0.73
CA ASN A 404 -36.69 4.69 -1.95
C ASN A 404 -36.53 3.36 -2.69
N THR A 405 -37.41 2.40 -2.41
CA THR A 405 -37.47 1.04 -3.00
C THR A 405 -36.16 0.27 -2.88
N LYS A 406 -35.15 0.63 -3.66
CA LYS A 406 -33.83 -0.02 -3.70
C LYS A 406 -32.68 0.91 -3.27
N THR A 407 -32.99 2.16 -3.00
CA THR A 407 -31.99 3.18 -2.70
C THR A 407 -32.08 3.60 -1.24
N VAL A 408 -30.97 3.54 -0.53
CA VAL A 408 -30.80 4.05 0.84
C VAL A 408 -30.01 5.35 0.76
N GLU A 409 -30.61 6.46 1.18
CA GLU A 409 -29.92 7.75 1.26
C GLU A 409 -28.97 7.72 2.47
N VAL A 410 -27.71 8.08 2.22
CA VAL A 410 -26.69 8.16 3.27
C VAL A 410 -26.61 9.59 3.79
N ASN A 411 -26.58 9.75 5.11
CA ASN A 411 -26.36 11.06 5.72
C ASN A 411 -25.01 11.66 5.27
N SER A 412 -24.93 12.99 5.26
CA SER A 412 -23.65 13.66 5.01
C SER A 412 -22.61 13.17 6.02
N LEU A 413 -21.50 12.68 5.52
CA LEU A 413 -20.42 12.10 6.30
C LEU A 413 -19.21 12.99 6.24
N SER A 414 -18.90 13.66 7.34
CA SER A 414 -17.76 14.57 7.41
C SER A 414 -16.43 13.82 7.40
N HIS A 415 -15.36 14.57 7.23
CA HIS A 415 -13.99 14.03 7.17
C HIS A 415 -13.67 13.10 8.36
N CYS A 416 -13.01 11.96 8.09
CA CYS A 416 -12.65 10.93 9.07
C CYS A 416 -13.84 10.34 9.85
N LYS A 417 -15.03 10.35 9.28
CA LYS A 417 -16.21 9.70 9.88
C LYS A 417 -16.54 8.39 9.17
N VAL A 418 -17.04 7.47 9.98
CA VAL A 418 -17.55 6.17 9.54
C VAL A 418 -19.04 6.09 9.84
N GLN A 419 -19.81 5.45 8.99
CA GLN A 419 -21.21 5.12 9.22
C GLN A 419 -21.45 3.63 9.03
N THR A 420 -22.10 3.01 9.98
CA THR A 420 -22.65 1.66 9.87
C THR A 420 -24.13 1.78 9.50
N ILE A 421 -24.56 1.04 8.49
CA ILE A 421 -25.95 1.03 7.99
C ILE A 421 -26.45 -0.39 8.07
N VAL A 422 -27.57 -0.60 8.77
CA VAL A 422 -28.29 -1.87 8.82
C VAL A 422 -29.47 -1.78 7.86
N ILE A 423 -29.55 -2.69 6.90
CA ILE A 423 -30.56 -2.75 5.82
C ILE A 423 -31.43 -3.97 6.04
N LYS A 424 -32.76 -3.76 6.08
CA LYS A 424 -33.80 -4.79 6.30
C LYS A 424 -34.64 -5.05 5.06
#